data_08bf3fed12bf87cbc373eeb9fea40e85
#
_entry.id   08bf3fed12bf87cbc373eeb9fea40e85
#
_cell.length_a   1.000
_cell.length_b   1.000
_cell.length_c   1.000
_cell.angle_alpha   90.00
_cell.angle_beta   90.00
_cell.angle_gamma   90.00
#
_symmetry.space_group_name_H-M   'P 1'
#
loop_
_entity.id
_entity.type
_entity.pdbx_description
1 polymer ?
#
loop_
_entity_poly.entity_id
_entity_poly.type
_entity_poly.pdbx_seq_one_letter_code
_entity_poly.pdbx_strand_id
1 'polypeptide(L)'
;MKSISRLFSVTIDDLLSGEELISLAADENLANINKFYTLIYAILDLMMLVFLFLPLYGQEKEGMIRMVSLFSNPDANALTWTIYFIFPILMAIMGIVQLIASYFSYEKGTRIMRNCSVFLQAFSIIVFTATRQPYATVLLFLFFMIKVILLIKSSKLN
;
A
#
# COMPACT_ATOMS: atom_id res chain seq x y z
N MET A 1 2.60 -6.01 44.47
CA MET A 1 1.26 -5.38 44.33
C MET A 1 0.64 -4.95 45.67
N LYS A 2 0.55 -5.76 46.71
CA LYS A 2 0.00 -5.38 48.04
C LYS A 2 0.63 -4.12 48.68
N SER A 3 1.92 -3.88 48.44
CA SER A 3 2.63 -2.71 49.00
C SER A 3 2.26 -1.39 48.31
N ILE A 4 1.99 -1.44 47.00
CA ILE A 4 1.61 -0.27 46.19
C ILE A 4 0.16 0.12 46.48
N SER A 5 -0.73 -0.84 46.59
CA SER A 5 -2.14 -0.64 46.95
C SER A 5 -2.30 0.10 48.28
N ARG A 6 -1.48 -0.25 49.31
CA ARG A 6 -1.48 0.42 50.59
C ARG A 6 -0.95 1.88 50.57
N LEU A 7 -0.01 2.16 49.64
CA LEU A 7 0.64 3.46 49.56
C LEU A 7 -0.29 4.51 48.93
N PHE A 8 -1.16 4.11 48.01
CA PHE A 8 -2.06 4.99 47.26
C PHE A 8 -3.54 4.86 47.66
N SER A 9 -3.86 4.06 48.69
CA SER A 9 -5.24 3.78 49.11
C SER A 9 -6.17 3.31 47.99
N VAL A 10 -5.59 2.59 47.00
CA VAL A 10 -6.30 2.03 45.86
C VAL A 10 -6.43 0.52 46.06
N THR A 11 -7.55 -0.08 45.69
CA THR A 11 -7.76 -1.52 45.82
C THR A 11 -6.93 -2.28 44.79
N ILE A 12 -6.61 -3.57 45.07
CA ILE A 12 -5.90 -4.42 44.10
C ILE A 12 -6.72 -4.60 42.84
N ASP A 13 -8.04 -4.65 42.97
CA ASP A 13 -8.97 -4.80 41.84
C ASP A 13 -8.99 -3.55 40.97
N ASP A 14 -8.88 -2.36 41.56
CA ASP A 14 -8.77 -1.10 40.82
C ASP A 14 -7.45 -1.00 40.03
N LEU A 15 -6.35 -1.50 40.61
CA LEU A 15 -5.06 -1.57 39.92
C LEU A 15 -5.09 -2.57 38.75
N LEU A 16 -5.72 -3.73 38.95
CA LEU A 16 -5.89 -4.74 37.89
C LEU A 16 -6.81 -4.24 36.78
N SER A 17 -7.91 -3.58 37.12
CA SER A 17 -8.79 -2.98 36.11
C SER A 17 -8.11 -1.84 35.35
N GLY A 18 -7.25 -1.06 36.01
CA GLY A 18 -6.44 -0.03 35.38
C GLY A 18 -5.43 -0.58 34.39
N GLU A 19 -4.75 -1.68 34.74
CA GLU A 19 -3.83 -2.37 33.83
C GLU A 19 -4.56 -2.97 32.61
N GLU A 20 -5.74 -3.52 32.80
CA GLU A 20 -6.60 -4.06 31.75
C GLU A 20 -7.09 -2.95 30.80
N LEU A 21 -7.52 -1.81 31.33
CA LEU A 21 -7.90 -0.64 30.52
C LEU A 21 -6.74 -0.08 29.69
N ILE A 22 -5.52 -0.03 30.28
CA ILE A 22 -4.32 0.41 29.55
C ILE A 22 -3.99 -0.56 28.41
N SER A 23 -4.10 -1.87 28.65
CA SER A 23 -3.83 -2.87 27.60
C SER A 23 -4.86 -2.78 26.46
N LEU A 24 -6.14 -2.62 26.79
CA LEU A 24 -7.20 -2.43 25.79
C LEU A 24 -6.98 -1.15 24.96
N ALA A 25 -6.62 -0.05 25.61
CA ALA A 25 -6.32 1.20 24.91
C ALA A 25 -5.08 1.10 24.01
N ALA A 26 -4.07 0.32 24.39
CA ALA A 26 -2.89 0.05 23.59
C ALA A 26 -3.24 -0.80 22.37
N ASP A 27 -4.06 -1.83 22.54
CA ASP A 27 -4.51 -2.71 21.44
C ASP A 27 -5.40 -1.94 20.43
N GLU A 28 -6.31 -1.09 20.92
CA GLU A 28 -7.10 -0.21 20.06
C GLU A 28 -6.24 0.76 19.26
N ASN A 29 -5.23 1.33 19.88
CA ASN A 29 -4.30 2.24 19.22
C ASN A 29 -3.50 1.52 18.12
N LEU A 30 -3.00 0.31 18.39
CA LEU A 30 -2.31 -0.52 17.40
C LEU A 30 -3.24 -0.89 16.22
N ALA A 31 -4.49 -1.25 16.51
CA ALA A 31 -5.48 -1.54 15.49
C ALA A 31 -5.75 -0.32 14.60
N ASN A 32 -5.90 0.87 15.19
CA ASN A 32 -6.10 2.12 14.46
C ASN A 32 -4.89 2.49 13.60
N ILE A 33 -3.68 2.33 14.11
CA ILE A 33 -2.44 2.55 13.35
C ILE A 33 -2.36 1.58 12.17
N ASN A 34 -2.68 0.30 12.36
CA ASN A 34 -2.69 -0.69 11.30
C ASN A 34 -3.73 -0.38 10.20
N LYS A 35 -4.92 0.10 10.59
CA LYS A 35 -5.94 0.59 9.65
C LYS A 35 -5.43 1.78 8.83
N PHE A 36 -4.77 2.73 9.48
CA PHE A 36 -4.19 3.90 8.81
C PHE A 36 -3.13 3.50 7.78
N TYR A 37 -2.21 2.59 8.11
CA TYR A 37 -1.24 2.07 7.14
C TYR A 37 -1.94 1.38 5.97
N THR A 38 -2.95 0.55 6.23
CA THR A 38 -3.69 -0.14 5.17
C THR A 38 -4.39 0.85 4.25
N LEU A 39 -4.95 1.93 4.79
CA LEU A 39 -5.56 3.01 4.01
C LEU A 39 -4.56 3.68 3.07
N ILE A 40 -3.35 3.99 3.57
CA ILE A 40 -2.29 4.59 2.72
C ILE A 40 -1.89 3.63 1.58
N TYR A 41 -1.72 2.33 1.88
CA TYR A 41 -1.44 1.33 0.84
C TYR A 41 -2.52 1.30 -0.23
N ALA A 42 -3.79 1.29 0.19
CA ALA A 42 -4.92 1.28 -0.71
C ALA A 42 -4.97 2.52 -1.61
N ILE A 43 -4.70 3.70 -1.04
CA ILE A 43 -4.64 4.95 -1.81
C ILE A 43 -3.49 4.90 -2.83
N LEU A 44 -2.31 4.43 -2.44
CA LEU A 44 -1.18 4.28 -3.36
C LEU A 44 -1.48 3.30 -4.50
N ASP A 45 -2.19 2.21 -4.21
CA ASP A 45 -2.64 1.27 -5.23
C ASP A 45 -3.68 1.87 -6.19
N LEU A 46 -4.63 2.65 -5.67
CA LEU A 46 -5.62 3.35 -6.48
C LEU A 46 -4.99 4.45 -7.36
N MET A 47 -3.95 5.12 -6.85
CA MET A 47 -3.22 6.11 -7.65
C MET A 47 -2.58 5.52 -8.90
N MET A 48 -2.40 4.20 -8.98
CA MET A 48 -1.94 3.55 -10.21
C MET A 48 -2.89 3.72 -11.41
N LEU A 49 -4.19 3.98 -11.18
CA LEU A 49 -5.12 4.31 -12.27
C LEU A 49 -4.72 5.59 -13.02
N VAL A 50 -4.05 6.51 -12.35
CA VAL A 50 -3.58 7.76 -12.96
C VAL A 50 -2.57 7.47 -14.08
N PHE A 51 -1.83 6.35 -14.01
CA PHE A 51 -0.89 5.92 -15.05
C PHE A 51 -1.55 5.66 -16.41
N LEU A 52 -2.85 5.35 -16.42
CA LEU A 52 -3.60 5.16 -17.67
C LEU A 52 -3.79 6.48 -18.43
N PHE A 53 -3.86 7.58 -17.70
CA PHE A 53 -4.18 8.91 -18.26
C PHE A 53 -2.94 9.76 -18.48
N LEU A 54 -1.90 9.59 -17.66
CA LEU A 54 -0.67 10.37 -17.76
C LEU A 54 0.14 9.97 -18.99
N PRO A 55 0.80 10.94 -19.65
CA PRO A 55 1.69 10.69 -20.79
C PRO A 55 3.04 10.13 -20.29
N LEU A 56 3.05 8.89 -19.81
CA LEU A 56 4.23 8.23 -19.24
C LEU A 56 4.87 7.23 -20.20
N TYR A 57 4.22 6.96 -21.34
CA TYR A 57 4.65 5.94 -22.29
C TYR A 57 5.41 6.58 -23.44
N GLY A 58 6.65 6.11 -23.65
CA GLY A 58 7.49 6.57 -24.75
C GLY A 58 7.07 5.94 -26.07
N GLN A 59 6.74 6.75 -27.06
CA GLN A 59 6.54 6.35 -28.44
C GLN A 59 7.67 6.93 -29.30
N GLU A 60 8.37 6.09 -30.04
CA GLU A 60 9.40 6.54 -30.96
C GLU A 60 8.75 6.88 -32.31
N LYS A 61 8.83 8.16 -32.70
CA LYS A 61 8.41 8.66 -34.01
C LYS A 61 9.52 9.54 -34.59
N GLU A 62 9.94 9.24 -35.78
CA GLU A 62 10.93 10.04 -36.53
C GLU A 62 12.24 10.29 -35.77
N GLY A 63 12.73 9.30 -35.01
CA GLY A 63 13.94 9.43 -34.20
C GLY A 63 13.79 10.26 -32.91
N MET A 64 12.58 10.72 -32.58
CA MET A 64 12.26 11.40 -31.34
C MET A 64 11.33 10.56 -30.48
N ILE A 65 11.59 10.54 -29.16
CA ILE A 65 10.72 9.86 -28.20
C ILE A 65 9.67 10.88 -27.74
N ARG A 66 8.42 10.69 -28.15
CA ARG A 66 7.28 11.44 -27.65
C ARG A 66 6.62 10.72 -26.49
N MET A 67 6.26 11.47 -25.45
CA MET A 67 5.48 10.95 -24.35
C MET A 67 4.00 10.99 -24.71
N VAL A 68 3.35 9.83 -24.60
CA VAL A 68 1.92 9.67 -24.89
C VAL A 68 1.22 8.97 -23.71
N SER A 69 -0.08 9.23 -23.56
CA SER A 69 -0.90 8.43 -22.66
C SER A 69 -1.20 7.07 -23.28
N LEU A 70 -1.55 6.09 -22.46
CA LEU A 70 -1.87 4.74 -22.94
C LEU A 70 -2.97 4.75 -24.00
N PHE A 71 -3.98 5.59 -23.82
CA PHE A 71 -5.11 5.70 -24.76
C PHE A 71 -4.76 6.38 -26.08
N SER A 72 -3.68 7.18 -26.11
CA SER A 72 -3.24 7.91 -27.31
C SER A 72 -2.11 7.23 -28.06
N ASN A 73 -1.79 5.97 -27.75
CA ASN A 73 -0.72 5.20 -28.37
C ASN A 73 -1.28 4.10 -29.31
N PRO A 74 -1.66 4.44 -30.56
CA PRO A 74 -2.24 3.46 -31.52
C PRO A 74 -1.22 2.45 -32.05
N ASP A 75 0.08 2.78 -31.97
CA ASP A 75 1.16 1.97 -32.54
C ASP A 75 1.74 0.95 -31.53
N ALA A 76 1.22 0.90 -30.29
CA ALA A 76 1.66 -0.07 -29.30
C ALA A 76 1.23 -1.48 -29.74
N ASN A 77 2.18 -2.43 -29.70
CA ASN A 77 1.86 -3.83 -29.93
C ASN A 77 0.77 -4.28 -28.95
N ALA A 78 -0.20 -5.07 -29.42
CA ALA A 78 -1.34 -5.52 -28.63
C ALA A 78 -0.92 -6.14 -27.28
N LEU A 79 0.15 -6.90 -27.24
CA LEU A 79 0.71 -7.47 -26.00
C LEU A 79 1.19 -6.38 -25.03
N THR A 80 1.91 -5.39 -25.53
CA THR A 80 2.47 -4.29 -24.72
C THR A 80 1.34 -3.44 -24.16
N TRP A 81 0.35 -3.11 -24.97
CA TRP A 81 -0.84 -2.37 -24.56
C TRP A 81 -1.61 -3.12 -23.45
N THR A 82 -1.82 -4.42 -23.65
CA THR A 82 -2.50 -5.27 -22.65
C THR A 82 -1.77 -5.29 -21.31
N ILE A 83 -0.44 -5.41 -21.32
CA ILE A 83 0.39 -5.40 -20.12
C ILE A 83 0.23 -4.05 -19.37
N TYR A 84 0.34 -2.94 -20.08
CA TYR A 84 0.26 -1.61 -19.45
C TYR A 84 -1.13 -1.28 -18.93
N PHE A 85 -2.17 -1.93 -19.44
CA PHE A 85 -3.53 -1.78 -18.97
C PHE A 85 -3.84 -2.69 -17.77
N ILE A 86 -3.38 -3.94 -17.82
CA ILE A 86 -3.66 -4.94 -16.78
C ILE A 86 -3.02 -4.56 -15.45
N PHE A 87 -1.76 -4.12 -15.43
CA PHE A 87 -1.06 -3.86 -14.16
C PHE A 87 -1.71 -2.75 -13.33
N PRO A 88 -2.00 -1.55 -13.85
CA PRO A 88 -2.69 -0.52 -13.09
C PRO A 88 -4.07 -0.94 -12.61
N ILE A 89 -4.82 -1.69 -13.41
CA ILE A 89 -6.14 -2.20 -13.01
C ILE A 89 -6.00 -3.22 -11.88
N LEU A 90 -5.08 -4.16 -12.01
CA LEU A 90 -4.85 -5.18 -10.98
C LEU A 90 -4.45 -4.53 -9.64
N MET A 91 -3.59 -3.51 -9.69
CA MET A 91 -3.21 -2.71 -8.51
C MET A 91 -4.42 -1.98 -7.93
N ALA A 92 -5.25 -1.37 -8.76
CA ALA A 92 -6.46 -0.69 -8.29
C ALA A 92 -7.45 -1.65 -7.63
N ILE A 93 -7.62 -2.86 -8.18
CA ILE A 93 -8.44 -3.92 -7.56
C ILE A 93 -7.87 -4.27 -6.19
N MET A 94 -6.54 -4.45 -6.07
CA MET A 94 -5.90 -4.69 -4.79
C MET A 94 -6.14 -3.56 -3.80
N GLY A 95 -6.09 -2.29 -4.25
CA GLY A 95 -6.42 -1.12 -3.43
C GLY A 95 -7.84 -1.15 -2.90
N ILE A 96 -8.82 -1.47 -3.76
CA ILE A 96 -10.23 -1.60 -3.37
C ILE A 96 -10.40 -2.73 -2.34
N VAL A 97 -9.80 -3.89 -2.58
CA VAL A 97 -9.86 -5.03 -1.65
C VAL A 97 -9.25 -4.67 -0.29
N GLN A 98 -8.15 -3.92 -0.26
CA GLN A 98 -7.54 -3.42 0.98
C GLN A 98 -8.47 -2.45 1.73
N LEU A 99 -9.17 -1.55 1.03
CA LEU A 99 -10.15 -0.64 1.64
C LEU A 99 -11.29 -1.44 2.28
N ILE A 100 -11.84 -2.42 1.58
CA ILE A 100 -12.92 -3.27 2.08
C ILE A 100 -12.43 -4.07 3.30
N ALA A 101 -11.26 -4.69 3.23
CA ALA A 101 -10.69 -5.46 4.34
C ALA A 101 -10.41 -4.59 5.58
N SER A 102 -9.97 -3.35 5.37
CA SER A 102 -9.77 -2.37 6.45
C SER A 102 -11.09 -1.98 7.11
N TYR A 103 -12.16 -1.84 6.34
CA TYR A 103 -13.49 -1.54 6.88
C TYR A 103 -14.01 -2.67 7.78
N PHE A 104 -13.84 -3.93 7.37
CA PHE A 104 -14.26 -5.09 8.15
C PHE A 104 -13.31 -5.46 9.30
N SER A 105 -12.25 -4.68 9.55
CA SER A 105 -11.26 -4.91 10.62
C SER A 105 -10.60 -6.30 10.60
N TYR A 106 -10.39 -6.87 9.43
CA TYR A 106 -9.77 -8.19 9.25
C TYR A 106 -8.24 -8.09 9.25
N GLU A 107 -7.63 -8.04 10.44
CA GLU A 107 -6.21 -7.74 10.64
C GLU A 107 -5.25 -8.70 9.92
N LYS A 108 -5.47 -10.02 10.02
CA LYS A 108 -4.61 -11.01 9.33
C LYS A 108 -4.66 -10.86 7.81
N GLY A 109 -5.85 -10.61 7.27
CA GLY A 109 -6.04 -10.41 5.84
C GLY A 109 -5.37 -9.15 5.33
N THR A 110 -5.46 -8.04 6.05
CA THR A 110 -4.84 -6.77 5.65
C THR A 110 -3.32 -6.87 5.58
N ARG A 111 -2.67 -7.60 6.48
CA ARG A 111 -1.22 -7.84 6.44
C ARG A 111 -0.80 -8.61 5.19
N ILE A 112 -1.50 -9.69 4.87
CA ILE A 112 -1.24 -10.51 3.67
C ILE A 112 -1.45 -9.65 2.41
N MET A 113 -2.52 -8.89 2.34
CA MET A 113 -2.84 -8.02 1.20
C MET A 113 -1.79 -6.93 0.98
N ARG A 114 -1.28 -6.29 2.04
CA ARG A 114 -0.17 -5.33 1.95
C ARG A 114 1.08 -5.96 1.34
N ASN A 115 1.46 -7.15 1.81
CA ASN A 115 2.61 -7.87 1.26
C ASN A 115 2.39 -8.22 -0.22
N CYS A 116 1.21 -8.75 -0.57
CA CYS A 116 0.86 -9.06 -1.96
C CYS A 116 0.92 -7.80 -2.85
N SER A 117 0.43 -6.65 -2.38
CA SER A 117 0.51 -5.38 -3.10
C SER A 117 1.96 -4.96 -3.37
N VAL A 118 2.86 -5.10 -2.36
CA VAL A 118 4.30 -4.79 -2.54
C VAL A 118 4.94 -5.73 -3.56
N PHE A 119 4.66 -7.04 -3.50
CA PHE A 119 5.17 -8.00 -4.49
C PHE A 119 4.66 -7.71 -5.90
N LEU A 120 3.37 -7.43 -6.04
CA LEU A 120 2.76 -7.10 -7.33
C LEU A 120 3.41 -5.84 -7.93
N GLN A 121 3.68 -4.84 -7.10
CA GLN A 121 4.33 -3.61 -7.55
C GLN A 121 5.79 -3.85 -7.93
N ALA A 122 6.54 -4.65 -7.17
CA ALA A 122 7.91 -5.03 -7.54
C ALA A 122 7.94 -5.75 -8.90
N PHE A 123 7.01 -6.66 -9.12
CA PHE A 123 6.88 -7.36 -10.41
C PHE A 123 6.51 -6.39 -11.54
N SER A 124 5.60 -5.45 -11.29
CA SER A 124 5.26 -4.38 -12.24
C SER A 124 6.49 -3.57 -12.65
N ILE A 125 7.35 -3.17 -11.71
CA ILE A 125 8.58 -2.42 -12.00
C ILE A 125 9.48 -3.22 -12.96
N ILE A 126 9.67 -4.52 -12.74
CA ILE A 126 10.48 -5.38 -13.60
C ILE A 126 9.92 -5.39 -15.04
N VAL A 127 8.61 -5.56 -15.17
CA VAL A 127 7.93 -5.60 -16.47
C VAL A 127 8.05 -4.28 -17.21
N PHE A 128 7.80 -3.14 -16.52
CA PHE A 128 7.90 -1.81 -17.13
C PHE A 128 9.35 -1.43 -17.49
N THR A 129 10.33 -1.93 -16.73
CA THR A 129 11.74 -1.78 -17.07
C THR A 129 12.09 -2.60 -18.32
N ALA A 130 11.63 -3.85 -18.38
CA ALA A 130 11.87 -4.74 -19.53
C ALA A 130 11.24 -4.19 -20.82
N THR A 131 10.13 -3.50 -20.72
CA THR A 131 9.43 -2.85 -21.85
C THR A 131 9.93 -1.45 -22.18
N ARG A 132 11.05 -1.02 -21.57
CA ARG A 132 11.73 0.26 -21.84
C ARG A 132 10.83 1.50 -21.61
N GLN A 133 10.06 1.50 -20.52
CA GLN A 133 9.21 2.64 -20.14
C GLN A 133 9.80 3.38 -18.92
N PRO A 134 10.87 4.21 -19.09
CA PRO A 134 11.64 4.74 -17.96
C PRO A 134 10.81 5.65 -17.05
N TYR A 135 9.93 6.47 -17.62
CA TYR A 135 9.14 7.42 -16.81
C TYR A 135 8.09 6.73 -15.94
N ALA A 136 7.37 5.76 -16.50
CA ALA A 136 6.44 4.94 -15.73
C ALA A 136 7.18 4.15 -14.66
N THR A 137 8.35 3.59 -14.99
CA THR A 137 9.19 2.83 -14.06
C THR A 137 9.67 3.68 -12.88
N VAL A 138 10.11 4.93 -13.11
CA VAL A 138 10.57 5.83 -12.04
C VAL A 138 9.44 6.13 -11.06
N LEU A 139 8.24 6.43 -11.55
CA LEU A 139 7.07 6.67 -10.69
C LEU A 139 6.65 5.42 -9.92
N LEU A 140 6.63 4.24 -10.58
CA LEU A 140 6.37 2.97 -9.93
C LEU A 140 7.37 2.69 -8.81
N PHE A 141 8.65 2.96 -9.07
CA PHE A 141 9.72 2.79 -8.08
C PHE A 141 9.55 3.73 -6.89
N LEU A 142 9.17 4.99 -7.13
CA LEU A 142 8.91 5.96 -6.07
C LEU A 142 7.77 5.48 -5.15
N PHE A 143 6.66 5.03 -5.71
CA PHE A 143 5.55 4.48 -4.92
C PHE A 143 5.95 3.19 -4.19
N PHE A 144 6.78 2.36 -4.83
CA PHE A 144 7.34 1.16 -4.18
C PHE A 144 8.18 1.51 -2.97
N MET A 145 9.06 2.51 -3.07
CA MET A 145 9.88 2.97 -1.94
C MET A 145 9.02 3.45 -0.77
N ILE A 146 7.96 4.22 -1.04
CA ILE A 146 7.02 4.66 -0.01
C ILE A 146 6.39 3.45 0.68
N LYS A 147 5.91 2.45 -0.07
CA LYS A 147 5.31 1.23 0.49
C LYS A 147 6.30 0.43 1.33
N VAL A 148 7.55 0.28 0.88
CA VAL A 148 8.59 -0.44 1.63
C VAL A 148 8.89 0.27 2.96
N ILE A 149 9.01 1.60 2.96
CA ILE A 149 9.21 2.38 4.18
C ILE A 149 8.04 2.17 5.16
N LEU A 150 6.83 2.23 4.66
CA LEU A 150 5.61 1.98 5.46
C LEU A 150 5.58 0.54 6.00
N LEU A 151 6.02 -0.44 5.20
CA LEU A 151 6.08 -1.84 5.62
C LEU A 151 7.04 -2.03 6.78
N ILE A 152 8.24 -1.47 6.68
CA ILE A 152 9.26 -1.53 7.73
C ILE A 152 8.74 -0.86 9.01
N LYS A 153 8.09 0.31 8.88
CA LYS A 153 7.55 1.04 10.02
C LYS A 153 6.39 0.29 10.68
N SER A 154 5.48 -0.28 9.90
CA SER A 154 4.38 -1.12 10.40
C SER A 154 4.88 -2.39 11.07
N SER A 155 5.97 -3.00 10.57
CA SER A 155 6.55 -4.22 11.16
C SER A 155 7.21 -3.98 12.52
N LYS A 156 7.66 -2.75 12.81
CA LYS A 156 8.26 -2.41 14.12
C LYS A 156 7.22 -2.15 15.22
N LEU A 157 5.97 -1.97 14.86
CA LEU A 157 4.87 -1.68 15.79
C LEU A 157 4.13 -2.94 16.25
N ASN A 158 4.34 -4.06 15.59
CA ASN A 158 3.82 -5.39 15.92
C ASN A 158 4.93 -6.27 16.52
#